data_ec5a7a4974d6fa6330c629ff61a0287e
#
_entry.id   ec5a7a4974d6fa6330c629ff61a0287e
#
_cell.length_a   1.000
_cell.length_b   1.000
_cell.length_c   1.000
_cell.angle_alpha   90.00
_cell.angle_beta   90.00
_cell.angle_gamma   90.00
#
_symmetry.space_group_name_H-M   'P 1'
#
loop_
_entity.id
_entity.type
_entity.pdbx_description
1 polymer ?
#
loop_
_entity_poly.entity_id
_entity_poly.type
_entity_poly.pdbx_seq_one_letter_code
_entity_poly.pdbx_strand_id
1 'polypeptide(L)'
;VSQGRALIIGGSLGGLFAAHLLRAAGWQADVFERSGEDLAGRGAGLGTHAALLAMFRRVGIAEDVALGVDTKTYVWLDASGKIARELMLPRVMTAWSRLYRPLRDMLPAAHYHPGKSLVAIEQDGRGVTAIFADGTRASGDLLIGADGARSTVRALMLPQVKPEYAGYIAWRSLTAEADVTAPHRALLFERNAFCIPGGELAVSYPVPSRSGDIRPGKRDYNIVWYRPTDTAALADLNTDATGRRHEQISPPLIRPEIVTAVKADARALLAPSIADVFMRGGQPHFQPIYDLASPQLVFGRVALLGDAAFVARPHVGAGVTKAALDAARLADALAMHGIEPGLAEYNRARQAAGEWAVSRSREFGACVDGSVTRGRISAAEEAKRSERVFLEYTTLHHEVREWTERTAWAA
;
A
#
# COMPACT_ATOMS: atom_id res chain seq x y z
N VAL A 1 27.28 -13.00 20.06
CA VAL A 1 26.70 -12.18 21.14
C VAL A 1 25.52 -11.45 20.53
N SER A 2 24.33 -11.51 21.19
CA SER A 2 23.14 -10.78 20.72
C SER A 2 23.39 -9.27 20.80
N GLN A 3 22.98 -8.53 19.78
CA GLN A 3 23.04 -7.05 19.77
C GLN A 3 22.00 -6.41 20.70
N GLY A 4 20.97 -7.17 21.10
CA GLY A 4 19.86 -6.72 21.92
C GLY A 4 18.53 -7.35 21.48
N ARG A 5 17.43 -6.92 22.12
CA ARG A 5 16.07 -7.37 21.83
C ARG A 5 15.24 -6.23 21.26
N ALA A 6 14.66 -6.44 20.04
CA ALA A 6 13.77 -5.53 19.39
C ALA A 6 12.31 -6.02 19.45
N LEU A 7 11.41 -5.17 19.92
CA LEU A 7 9.98 -5.39 19.95
C LEU A 7 9.36 -4.71 18.72
N ILE A 8 8.74 -5.48 17.82
CA ILE A 8 8.15 -4.97 16.57
C ILE A 8 6.63 -5.01 16.69
N ILE A 9 5.99 -3.87 16.67
CA ILE A 9 4.53 -3.74 16.76
C ILE A 9 3.97 -3.65 15.33
N GLY A 10 3.24 -4.69 14.92
CA GLY A 10 2.65 -4.85 13.60
C GLY A 10 3.31 -5.97 12.79
N GLY A 11 2.52 -6.99 12.45
CA GLY A 11 2.95 -8.21 11.76
C GLY A 11 2.76 -8.20 10.24
N SER A 12 2.58 -7.02 9.64
CA SER A 12 2.49 -6.83 8.19
C SER A 12 3.88 -6.75 7.54
N LEU A 13 3.92 -6.46 6.23
CA LEU A 13 5.17 -6.48 5.43
C LEU A 13 6.30 -5.64 6.06
N GLY A 14 6.01 -4.42 6.54
CA GLY A 14 7.03 -3.57 7.17
C GLY A 14 7.65 -4.21 8.42
N GLY A 15 6.81 -4.75 9.30
CA GLY A 15 7.28 -5.42 10.52
C GLY A 15 8.03 -6.72 10.23
N LEU A 16 7.60 -7.49 9.23
CA LEU A 16 8.30 -8.71 8.81
C LEU A 16 9.67 -8.39 8.20
N PHE A 17 9.78 -7.38 7.33
CA PHE A 17 11.09 -6.92 6.84
C PHE A 17 11.99 -6.48 7.99
N ALA A 18 11.48 -5.70 8.95
CA ALA A 18 12.25 -5.29 10.12
C ALA A 18 12.72 -6.50 10.94
N ALA A 19 11.85 -7.50 11.16
CA ALA A 19 12.19 -8.70 11.90
C ALA A 19 13.33 -9.48 11.23
N HIS A 20 13.23 -9.74 9.92
CA HIS A 20 14.26 -10.48 9.19
C HIS A 20 15.59 -9.74 9.14
N LEU A 21 15.57 -8.44 8.82
CA LEU A 21 16.79 -7.64 8.69
C LEU A 21 17.50 -7.44 10.04
N LEU A 22 16.76 -7.20 11.10
CA LEU A 22 17.35 -7.10 12.45
C LEU A 22 17.90 -8.44 12.94
N ARG A 23 17.21 -9.54 12.67
CA ARG A 23 17.72 -10.88 12.99
C ARG A 23 19.00 -11.19 12.22
N ALA A 24 19.08 -10.84 10.95
CA ALA A 24 20.31 -10.95 10.16
C ALA A 24 21.46 -10.09 10.73
N ALA A 25 21.13 -8.96 11.36
CA ALA A 25 22.08 -8.10 12.07
C ALA A 25 22.37 -8.53 13.51
N GLY A 26 21.90 -9.71 13.95
CA GLY A 26 22.21 -10.30 15.25
C GLY A 26 21.28 -9.89 16.40
N TRP A 27 20.15 -9.26 16.11
CA TRP A 27 19.12 -8.91 17.11
C TRP A 27 18.19 -10.09 17.39
N GLN A 28 17.70 -10.20 18.63
CA GLN A 28 16.48 -10.94 18.91
C GLN A 28 15.30 -10.04 18.55
N ALA A 29 14.55 -10.38 17.51
CA ALA A 29 13.42 -9.58 17.04
C ALA A 29 12.11 -10.37 17.19
N ASP A 30 11.17 -9.83 17.95
CA ASP A 30 9.85 -10.40 18.22
C ASP A 30 8.76 -9.50 17.66
N VAL A 31 7.86 -10.08 16.87
CA VAL A 31 6.74 -9.38 16.22
C VAL A 31 5.45 -9.58 17.01
N PHE A 32 4.75 -8.50 17.31
CA PHE A 32 3.46 -8.49 18.02
C PHE A 32 2.38 -7.94 17.10
N GLU A 33 1.45 -8.79 16.69
CA GLU A 33 0.35 -8.45 15.77
C GLU A 33 -0.99 -8.45 16.51
N ARG A 34 -1.76 -7.36 16.35
CA ARG A 34 -3.07 -7.23 17.00
C ARG A 34 -4.13 -8.22 16.54
N SER A 35 -4.06 -8.65 15.25
CA SER A 35 -4.96 -9.66 14.72
C SER A 35 -4.58 -11.03 15.26
N GLY A 36 -5.58 -11.77 15.78
CA GLY A 36 -5.41 -13.19 16.08
C GLY A 36 -5.49 -14.10 14.84
N GLU A 37 -5.94 -13.56 13.70
CA GLU A 37 -6.10 -14.27 12.44
C GLU A 37 -4.91 -14.03 11.51
N ASP A 38 -4.69 -15.00 10.60
CA ASP A 38 -3.70 -14.84 9.53
C ASP A 38 -4.05 -13.65 8.62
N LEU A 39 -3.06 -12.83 8.34
CA LEU A 39 -3.21 -11.66 7.46
C LEU A 39 -3.19 -12.02 5.96
N ALA A 40 -2.87 -13.25 5.58
CA ALA A 40 -2.69 -13.67 4.20
C ALA A 40 -3.94 -13.49 3.30
N GLY A 41 -5.13 -13.43 3.90
CA GLY A 41 -6.39 -13.14 3.20
C GLY A 41 -6.62 -11.65 2.91
N ARG A 42 -5.75 -10.77 3.39
CA ARG A 42 -5.89 -9.31 3.29
C ARG A 42 -5.07 -8.75 2.13
N GLY A 43 -5.34 -7.50 1.79
CA GLY A 43 -4.57 -6.72 0.84
C GLY A 43 -5.14 -6.72 -0.58
N ALA A 44 -4.51 -5.90 -1.41
CA ALA A 44 -4.92 -5.63 -2.77
C ALA A 44 -3.74 -5.85 -3.73
N GLY A 45 -4.01 -5.71 -5.03
CA GLY A 45 -2.99 -5.65 -6.05
C GLY A 45 -2.08 -4.43 -5.85
N LEU A 46 -0.82 -4.60 -6.15
CA LEU A 46 0.20 -3.55 -6.09
C LEU A 46 1.30 -3.79 -7.13
N GLY A 47 2.02 -2.72 -7.49
CA GLY A 47 3.19 -2.82 -8.34
C GLY A 47 4.46 -2.96 -7.52
N THR A 48 5.43 -3.70 -8.03
CA THR A 48 6.76 -3.82 -7.42
C THR A 48 7.75 -2.85 -8.05
N HIS A 49 8.89 -2.65 -7.38
CA HIS A 49 10.06 -1.94 -7.88
C HIS A 49 11.30 -2.83 -7.72
N ALA A 50 12.33 -2.58 -8.52
CA ALA A 50 13.59 -3.33 -8.42
C ALA A 50 14.15 -3.32 -6.99
N ALA A 51 14.07 -2.17 -6.31
CA ALA A 51 14.48 -2.03 -4.92
C ALA A 51 13.69 -2.96 -3.96
N LEU A 52 12.38 -3.16 -4.18
CA LEU A 52 11.60 -4.11 -3.37
C LEU A 52 12.06 -5.55 -3.61
N LEU A 53 12.26 -5.92 -4.88
CA LEU A 53 12.76 -7.26 -5.23
C LEU A 53 14.16 -7.51 -4.62
N ALA A 54 15.03 -6.51 -4.63
CA ALA A 54 16.33 -6.59 -3.96
C ALA A 54 16.18 -6.80 -2.44
N MET A 55 15.19 -6.18 -1.80
CA MET A 55 14.93 -6.41 -0.36
C MET A 55 14.43 -7.83 -0.08
N PHE A 56 13.60 -8.41 -0.95
CA PHE A 56 13.22 -9.83 -0.83
C PHE A 56 14.42 -10.76 -0.91
N ARG A 57 15.36 -10.52 -1.84
CA ARG A 57 16.62 -11.27 -1.94
C ARG A 57 17.48 -11.09 -0.69
N ARG A 58 17.60 -9.86 -0.20
CA ARG A 58 18.36 -9.53 0.99
C ARG A 58 17.89 -10.27 2.25
N VAL A 59 16.60 -10.52 2.37
CA VAL A 59 16.05 -11.33 3.48
C VAL A 59 16.06 -12.83 3.20
N GLY A 60 16.59 -13.28 2.05
CA GLY A 60 16.79 -14.71 1.75
C GLY A 60 15.70 -15.35 0.88
N ILE A 61 14.80 -14.57 0.29
CA ILE A 61 13.86 -15.10 -0.71
C ILE A 61 14.62 -15.31 -2.03
N ALA A 62 14.58 -16.53 -2.56
CA ALA A 62 15.31 -16.91 -3.76
C ALA A 62 14.83 -16.14 -5.02
N GLU A 63 15.74 -15.96 -6.00
CA GLU A 63 15.46 -15.19 -7.22
C GLU A 63 14.42 -15.84 -8.14
N ASP A 64 14.33 -17.16 -8.12
CA ASP A 64 13.37 -17.96 -8.91
C ASP A 64 11.95 -17.92 -8.36
N VAL A 65 11.75 -17.35 -7.18
CA VAL A 65 10.40 -17.13 -6.65
C VAL A 65 9.73 -16.01 -7.42
N ALA A 66 8.83 -16.38 -8.34
CA ALA A 66 8.03 -15.42 -9.07
C ALA A 66 7.05 -14.71 -8.13
N LEU A 67 7.30 -13.44 -7.84
CA LEU A 67 6.52 -12.63 -6.89
C LEU A 67 5.28 -11.99 -7.52
N GLY A 68 5.08 -12.06 -8.84
CA GLY A 68 3.94 -11.43 -9.50
C GLY A 68 3.78 -11.79 -10.97
N VAL A 69 2.99 -11.00 -11.65
CA VAL A 69 2.68 -11.09 -13.08
C VAL A 69 3.41 -9.98 -13.82
N ASP A 70 4.15 -10.33 -14.87
CA ASP A 70 4.83 -9.36 -15.71
C ASP A 70 3.82 -8.62 -16.59
N THR A 71 3.93 -7.29 -16.61
CA THR A 71 3.26 -6.42 -17.58
C THR A 71 4.32 -5.69 -18.40
N LYS A 72 4.00 -5.42 -19.67
CA LYS A 72 4.96 -4.87 -20.64
C LYS A 72 4.82 -3.36 -20.80
N THR A 73 3.58 -2.91 -20.85
CA THR A 73 3.26 -1.53 -21.23
C THR A 73 2.26 -0.91 -20.28
N TYR A 74 2.25 0.42 -20.29
CA TYR A 74 1.19 1.25 -19.74
C TYR A 74 0.38 1.77 -20.91
N VAL A 75 -0.95 1.64 -20.85
CA VAL A 75 -1.87 2.12 -21.87
C VAL A 75 -2.92 3.03 -21.28
N TRP A 76 -3.21 4.12 -21.98
CA TRP A 76 -4.39 4.92 -21.71
C TRP A 76 -5.47 4.55 -22.72
N LEU A 77 -6.63 4.11 -22.22
CA LEU A 77 -7.81 3.82 -22.99
C LEU A 77 -8.73 5.05 -23.01
N ASP A 78 -9.13 5.48 -24.19
CA ASP A 78 -10.13 6.54 -24.34
C ASP A 78 -11.55 6.05 -23.98
N ALA A 79 -12.52 6.94 -24.03
CA ALA A 79 -13.91 6.62 -23.71
C ALA A 79 -14.54 5.57 -24.65
N SER A 80 -14.00 5.39 -25.86
CA SER A 80 -14.43 4.34 -26.80
C SER A 80 -13.77 2.98 -26.53
N GLY A 81 -12.79 2.92 -25.63
CA GLY A 81 -11.99 1.74 -25.29
C GLY A 81 -10.81 1.50 -26.22
N LYS A 82 -10.47 2.45 -27.10
CA LYS A 82 -9.27 2.36 -27.94
C LYS A 82 -8.05 2.82 -27.15
N ILE A 83 -6.90 2.25 -27.49
CA ILE A 83 -5.61 2.70 -26.95
C ILE A 83 -5.28 4.07 -27.57
N ALA A 84 -5.37 5.11 -26.75
CA ALA A 84 -5.01 6.47 -27.13
C ALA A 84 -3.50 6.72 -26.98
N ARG A 85 -2.86 6.07 -25.99
CA ARG A 85 -1.40 6.09 -25.77
C ARG A 85 -0.93 4.74 -25.24
N GLU A 86 0.26 4.34 -25.64
CA GLU A 86 0.96 3.16 -25.11
C GLU A 86 2.44 3.49 -24.91
N LEU A 87 2.97 3.13 -23.75
CA LEU A 87 4.36 3.35 -23.37
C LEU A 87 4.97 2.05 -22.87
N MET A 88 6.16 1.70 -23.37
CA MET A 88 6.95 0.58 -22.84
C MET A 88 7.44 0.90 -21.44
N LEU A 89 6.85 0.24 -20.46
CA LEU A 89 7.15 0.44 -19.04
C LEU A 89 6.95 -0.89 -18.30
N PRO A 90 7.91 -1.84 -18.44
CA PRO A 90 7.78 -3.16 -17.83
C PRO A 90 7.70 -3.07 -16.32
N ARG A 91 6.78 -3.83 -15.73
CA ARG A 91 6.60 -3.90 -14.27
C ARG A 91 6.06 -5.25 -13.85
N VAL A 92 6.47 -5.70 -12.68
CA VAL A 92 5.87 -6.86 -12.03
C VAL A 92 4.71 -6.38 -11.15
N MET A 93 3.50 -6.84 -11.45
CA MET A 93 2.30 -6.56 -10.66
C MET A 93 2.02 -7.75 -9.75
N THR A 94 1.71 -7.51 -8.49
CA THR A 94 1.58 -8.58 -7.49
C THR A 94 0.36 -8.39 -6.60
N ALA A 95 0.07 -9.39 -5.78
CA ALA A 95 -0.88 -9.30 -4.69
C ALA A 95 -0.13 -9.20 -3.35
N TRP A 96 -0.69 -8.46 -2.40
CA TRP A 96 -0.10 -8.28 -1.08
C TRP A 96 0.20 -9.63 -0.40
N SER A 97 -0.72 -10.58 -0.48
CA SER A 97 -0.56 -11.93 0.08
C SER A 97 0.64 -12.69 -0.49
N ARG A 98 0.97 -12.47 -1.76
CA ARG A 98 2.10 -13.08 -2.44
C ARG A 98 3.45 -12.59 -1.90
N LEU A 99 3.50 -11.36 -1.40
CA LEU A 99 4.65 -10.80 -0.71
C LEU A 99 4.70 -11.19 0.76
N TYR A 100 3.54 -11.28 1.41
CA TYR A 100 3.42 -11.55 2.84
C TYR A 100 3.81 -12.97 3.22
N ARG A 101 3.27 -13.98 2.52
CA ARG A 101 3.46 -15.39 2.88
C ARG A 101 4.93 -15.80 2.99
N PRO A 102 5.81 -15.57 2.00
CA PRO A 102 7.21 -15.96 2.11
C PRO A 102 7.90 -15.35 3.34
N LEU A 103 7.66 -14.08 3.62
CA LEU A 103 8.24 -13.42 4.80
C LEU A 103 7.69 -14.00 6.10
N ARG A 104 6.37 -14.28 6.15
CA ARG A 104 5.74 -14.83 7.35
C ARG A 104 6.20 -16.24 7.64
N ASP A 105 6.29 -17.08 6.61
CA ASP A 105 6.64 -18.51 6.74
C ASP A 105 8.11 -18.70 7.14
N MET A 106 9.00 -17.79 6.73
CA MET A 106 10.41 -17.79 7.13
C MET A 106 10.64 -17.34 8.58
N LEU A 107 9.69 -16.59 9.20
CA LEU A 107 9.84 -16.16 10.58
C LEU A 107 9.40 -17.28 11.53
N PRO A 108 10.29 -17.79 12.41
CA PRO A 108 9.93 -18.85 13.35
C PRO A 108 8.74 -18.45 14.23
N ALA A 109 7.83 -19.41 14.48
CA ALA A 109 6.59 -19.17 15.22
C ALA A 109 6.83 -18.57 16.62
N ALA A 110 7.93 -18.93 17.28
CA ALA A 110 8.31 -18.39 18.58
C ALA A 110 8.57 -16.86 18.59
N HIS A 111 8.76 -16.25 17.42
CA HIS A 111 9.03 -14.81 17.26
C HIS A 111 7.86 -14.03 16.64
N TYR A 112 6.69 -14.67 16.48
CA TYR A 112 5.49 -14.00 15.99
C TYR A 112 4.33 -14.24 16.96
N HIS A 113 3.84 -13.18 17.59
CA HIS A 113 2.85 -13.19 18.63
C HIS A 113 1.53 -12.56 18.14
N PRO A 114 0.57 -13.38 17.62
CA PRO A 114 -0.74 -12.87 17.21
C PRO A 114 -1.62 -12.52 18.41
N GLY A 115 -2.65 -11.70 18.19
CA GLY A 115 -3.62 -11.29 19.21
C GLY A 115 -3.07 -10.27 20.21
N LYS A 116 -1.93 -9.64 19.94
CA LYS A 116 -1.26 -8.70 20.84
C LYS A 116 -1.55 -7.24 20.45
N SER A 117 -2.62 -6.68 20.98
CA SER A 117 -2.98 -5.26 20.78
C SER A 117 -2.21 -4.38 21.77
N LEU A 118 -1.31 -3.54 21.28
CA LEU A 118 -0.57 -2.58 22.10
C LEU A 118 -1.53 -1.53 22.68
N VAL A 119 -1.36 -1.20 23.96
CA VAL A 119 -2.14 -0.16 24.67
C VAL A 119 -1.28 0.91 25.31
N ALA A 120 -0.04 0.59 25.71
CA ALA A 120 0.89 1.55 26.29
C ALA A 120 2.35 1.17 26.03
N ILE A 121 3.22 2.17 26.12
CA ILE A 121 4.68 2.04 26.04
C ILE A 121 5.28 2.74 27.25
N GLU A 122 6.16 2.03 27.95
CA GLU A 122 7.02 2.59 28.99
C GLU A 122 8.46 2.52 28.50
N GLN A 123 9.23 3.57 28.69
CA GLN A 123 10.66 3.56 28.37
C GLN A 123 11.46 4.38 29.37
N ASP A 124 12.71 3.99 29.55
CA ASP A 124 13.74 4.73 30.25
C ASP A 124 15.03 4.77 29.41
N GLY A 125 16.10 5.32 29.96
CA GLY A 125 17.40 5.38 29.24
C GLY A 125 18.02 3.99 28.96
N ARG A 126 17.48 2.89 29.51
CA ARG A 126 18.04 1.54 29.41
C ARG A 126 17.22 0.60 28.52
N GLY A 127 15.90 0.81 28.45
CA GLY A 127 15.02 -0.10 27.72
C GLY A 127 13.64 0.44 27.44
N VAL A 128 12.83 -0.39 26.81
CA VAL A 128 11.43 -0.10 26.46
C VAL A 128 10.55 -1.31 26.77
N THR A 129 9.34 -1.05 27.26
CA THR A 129 8.36 -2.09 27.56
C THR A 129 7.05 -1.80 26.82
N ALA A 130 6.60 -2.76 26.03
CA ALA A 130 5.28 -2.78 25.42
C ALA A 130 4.27 -3.41 26.37
N ILE A 131 3.11 -2.78 26.54
CA ILE A 131 1.99 -3.26 27.35
C ILE A 131 0.82 -3.56 26.41
N PHE A 132 0.26 -4.76 26.50
CA PHE A 132 -0.81 -5.22 25.64
C PHE A 132 -2.17 -5.25 26.34
N ALA A 133 -3.26 -5.21 25.56
CA ALA A 133 -4.62 -5.17 26.08
C ALA A 133 -5.02 -6.39 26.95
N ASP A 134 -4.34 -7.53 26.76
CA ASP A 134 -4.52 -8.74 27.57
C ASP A 134 -3.74 -8.71 28.90
N GLY A 135 -3.12 -7.58 29.23
CA GLY A 135 -2.33 -7.39 30.44
C GLY A 135 -0.89 -7.91 30.37
N THR A 136 -0.52 -8.59 29.28
CA THR A 136 0.87 -9.06 29.12
C THR A 136 1.82 -7.91 28.80
N ARG A 137 3.10 -8.10 29.12
CA ARG A 137 4.19 -7.12 28.93
C ARG A 137 5.35 -7.78 28.20
N ALA A 138 6.02 -7.03 27.35
CA ALA A 138 7.26 -7.44 26.73
C ALA A 138 8.29 -6.32 26.85
N SER A 139 9.50 -6.65 27.31
CA SER A 139 10.59 -5.68 27.47
C SER A 139 11.71 -5.97 26.47
N GLY A 140 12.36 -4.92 26.01
CA GLY A 140 13.47 -4.98 25.04
C GLY A 140 14.31 -3.72 25.09
N ASP A 141 15.31 -3.67 24.20
CA ASP A 141 16.22 -2.54 24.07
C ASP A 141 15.68 -1.48 23.07
N LEU A 142 14.80 -1.90 22.17
CA LEU A 142 14.22 -1.08 21.09
C LEU A 142 12.78 -1.52 20.81
N LEU A 143 11.89 -0.55 20.53
CA LEU A 143 10.53 -0.79 20.02
C LEU A 143 10.37 -0.15 18.67
N ILE A 144 9.81 -0.91 17.72
CA ILE A 144 9.59 -0.48 16.33
C ILE A 144 8.08 -0.48 16.06
N GLY A 145 7.51 0.69 15.79
CA GLY A 145 6.14 0.87 15.34
C GLY A 145 6.04 0.63 13.84
N ALA A 146 5.55 -0.55 13.45
CA ALA A 146 5.29 -0.98 12.07
C ALA A 146 3.79 -1.30 11.86
N ASP A 147 2.92 -0.72 12.70
CA ASP A 147 1.50 -1.03 12.87
C ASP A 147 0.58 -0.26 11.92
N GLY A 148 1.14 0.27 10.84
CA GLY A 148 0.42 0.77 9.68
C GLY A 148 -0.20 2.16 9.84
N ALA A 149 -1.05 2.56 8.90
CA ALA A 149 -1.61 3.92 8.82
C ALA A 149 -2.36 4.37 10.09
N ARG A 150 -2.98 3.43 10.79
CA ARG A 150 -3.67 3.65 12.09
C ARG A 150 -2.81 3.24 13.27
N SER A 151 -1.55 3.62 13.24
CA SER A 151 -0.54 3.23 14.24
C SER A 151 -0.90 3.69 15.65
N THR A 152 -0.96 2.73 16.56
CA THR A 152 -1.07 2.96 18.00
C THR A 152 0.25 3.51 18.54
N VAL A 153 1.39 3.02 18.05
CA VAL A 153 2.72 3.53 18.47
C VAL A 153 2.82 5.01 18.15
N ARG A 154 2.46 5.43 16.91
CA ARG A 154 2.44 6.86 16.57
C ARG A 154 1.48 7.64 17.44
N ALA A 155 0.27 7.14 17.68
CA ALA A 155 -0.72 7.84 18.49
C ALA A 155 -0.24 8.05 19.94
N LEU A 156 0.57 7.15 20.48
CA LEU A 156 1.19 7.29 21.81
C LEU A 156 2.34 8.29 21.80
N MET A 157 3.16 8.32 20.74
CA MET A 157 4.34 9.19 20.64
C MET A 157 4.02 10.58 20.07
N LEU A 158 3.05 10.69 19.17
CA LEU A 158 2.66 11.89 18.44
C LEU A 158 1.12 12.01 18.38
N PRO A 159 0.42 12.21 19.49
CA PRO A 159 -1.04 12.21 19.54
C PRO A 159 -1.71 13.27 18.64
N GLN A 160 -1.00 14.35 18.32
CA GLN A 160 -1.47 15.42 17.43
C GLN A 160 -1.38 15.04 15.94
N VAL A 161 -0.59 14.02 15.56
CA VAL A 161 -0.38 13.65 14.15
C VAL A 161 -1.37 12.56 13.75
N LYS A 162 -2.34 12.93 12.92
CA LYS A 162 -3.42 12.05 12.45
C LYS A 162 -3.43 11.98 10.93
N PRO A 163 -3.84 10.85 10.33
CA PRO A 163 -4.07 10.77 8.89
C PRO A 163 -5.12 11.77 8.43
N GLU A 164 -4.83 12.48 7.34
CA GLU A 164 -5.73 13.45 6.72
C GLU A 164 -6.46 12.80 5.54
N TYR A 165 -7.79 12.99 5.47
CA TYR A 165 -8.59 12.48 4.36
C TYR A 165 -8.31 13.28 3.10
N ALA A 166 -8.02 12.59 2.00
CA ALA A 166 -7.60 13.20 0.75
C ALA A 166 -8.75 13.76 -0.11
N GLY A 167 -10.02 13.63 0.32
CA GLY A 167 -11.19 14.09 -0.41
C GLY A 167 -11.68 13.13 -1.51
N TYR A 168 -11.18 11.90 -1.54
CA TYR A 168 -11.60 10.89 -2.50
C TYR A 168 -11.42 9.46 -1.97
N ILE A 169 -12.11 8.52 -2.60
CA ILE A 169 -12.06 7.09 -2.31
C ILE A 169 -11.51 6.32 -3.49
N ALA A 170 -11.03 5.11 -3.26
CA ALA A 170 -10.68 4.14 -4.28
C ALA A 170 -11.70 2.99 -4.27
N TRP A 171 -12.54 2.89 -5.30
CA TRP A 171 -13.31 1.68 -5.57
C TRP A 171 -12.39 0.59 -6.08
N ARG A 172 -12.59 -0.62 -5.60
CA ARG A 172 -11.79 -1.79 -5.96
C ARG A 172 -12.68 -2.92 -6.42
N SER A 173 -12.23 -3.59 -7.49
CA SER A 173 -12.83 -4.83 -8.00
C SER A 173 -11.72 -5.80 -8.37
N LEU A 174 -11.97 -7.08 -8.16
CA LEU A 174 -11.09 -8.18 -8.54
C LEU A 174 -11.90 -9.20 -9.34
N THR A 175 -11.44 -9.53 -10.54
CA THR A 175 -12.14 -10.39 -11.49
C THR A 175 -11.21 -11.52 -11.93
N ALA A 176 -11.67 -12.76 -11.85
CA ALA A 176 -10.89 -13.90 -12.33
C ALA A 176 -10.68 -13.81 -13.86
N GLU A 177 -9.49 -14.11 -14.36
CA GLU A 177 -9.16 -14.07 -15.78
C GLU A 177 -10.09 -14.94 -16.62
N ALA A 178 -10.54 -16.08 -16.04
CA ALA A 178 -11.46 -17.00 -16.68
C ALA A 178 -12.83 -16.37 -17.00
N ASP A 179 -13.25 -15.38 -16.21
CA ASP A 179 -14.53 -14.68 -16.37
C ASP A 179 -14.46 -13.51 -17.37
N VAL A 180 -13.26 -13.16 -17.83
CA VAL A 180 -13.04 -12.07 -18.77
C VAL A 180 -13.13 -12.59 -20.21
N THR A 181 -13.80 -11.86 -21.09
CA THR A 181 -13.94 -12.25 -22.51
C THR A 181 -12.59 -12.28 -23.22
N ALA A 182 -12.44 -13.11 -24.23
CA ALA A 182 -11.18 -13.26 -24.98
C ALA A 182 -10.65 -11.92 -25.55
N PRO A 183 -11.46 -11.04 -26.17
CA PRO A 183 -10.98 -9.73 -26.66
C PRO A 183 -10.45 -8.85 -25.52
N HIS A 184 -11.14 -8.80 -24.38
CA HIS A 184 -10.71 -7.99 -23.24
C HIS A 184 -9.45 -8.56 -22.57
N ARG A 185 -9.31 -9.89 -22.52
CA ARG A 185 -8.05 -10.51 -22.04
C ARG A 185 -6.87 -10.11 -22.92
N ALA A 186 -7.02 -10.19 -24.25
CA ALA A 186 -5.96 -9.82 -25.18
C ALA A 186 -5.55 -8.34 -25.06
N LEU A 187 -6.51 -7.46 -24.73
CA LEU A 187 -6.25 -6.03 -24.55
C LEU A 187 -5.56 -5.74 -23.19
N LEU A 188 -5.92 -6.44 -22.12
CA LEU A 188 -5.65 -5.99 -20.75
C LEU A 188 -4.55 -6.76 -20.01
N PHE A 189 -4.39 -8.08 -20.24
CA PHE A 189 -3.63 -8.95 -19.34
C PHE A 189 -2.10 -8.92 -19.46
N GLU A 190 -1.57 -8.11 -20.38
CA GLU A 190 -0.13 -7.81 -20.43
C GLU A 190 0.18 -6.33 -20.20
N ARG A 191 -0.82 -5.57 -19.73
CA ARG A 191 -0.78 -4.11 -19.64
C ARG A 191 -1.23 -3.58 -18.29
N ASN A 192 -0.68 -2.42 -17.94
CA ASN A 192 -1.28 -1.55 -16.94
C ASN A 192 -2.18 -0.57 -17.68
N ALA A 193 -3.50 -0.74 -17.57
CA ALA A 193 -4.46 0.04 -18.32
C ALA A 193 -5.07 1.16 -17.46
N PHE A 194 -5.16 2.34 -18.06
CA PHE A 194 -5.69 3.56 -17.47
C PHE A 194 -6.95 3.98 -18.20
N CYS A 195 -7.93 4.43 -17.45
CA CYS A 195 -9.07 5.18 -17.91
C CYS A 195 -9.21 6.41 -17.03
N ILE A 196 -9.32 7.60 -17.63
CA ILE A 196 -9.24 8.88 -16.91
C ILE A 196 -10.47 9.72 -17.26
N PRO A 197 -11.68 9.34 -16.80
CA PRO A 197 -12.86 10.15 -16.97
C PRO A 197 -12.76 11.44 -16.15
N GLY A 198 -13.48 12.47 -16.53
CA GLY A 198 -13.39 13.79 -15.93
C GLY A 198 -13.29 13.81 -14.42
N GLY A 199 -12.17 14.31 -13.86
CA GLY A 199 -11.91 14.39 -12.42
C GLY A 199 -11.66 13.06 -11.70
N GLU A 200 -11.67 11.93 -12.39
CA GLU A 200 -11.47 10.58 -11.84
C GLU A 200 -10.26 9.90 -12.46
N LEU A 201 -9.79 8.81 -11.86
CA LEU A 201 -8.68 8.01 -12.36
C LEU A 201 -8.92 6.52 -12.06
N ALA A 202 -9.04 5.71 -13.10
CA ALA A 202 -9.03 4.26 -12.97
C ALA A 202 -7.69 3.68 -13.44
N VAL A 203 -7.09 2.84 -12.62
CA VAL A 203 -5.85 2.09 -12.90
C VAL A 203 -6.16 0.61 -12.76
N SER A 204 -5.76 -0.19 -13.72
CA SER A 204 -6.08 -1.60 -13.72
C SER A 204 -4.95 -2.45 -14.32
N TYR A 205 -4.78 -3.67 -13.79
CA TYR A 205 -3.67 -4.54 -14.14
C TYR A 205 -3.91 -5.99 -13.68
N PRO A 206 -3.28 -6.98 -14.35
CA PRO A 206 -3.32 -8.37 -13.90
C PRO A 206 -2.50 -8.54 -12.60
N VAL A 207 -2.96 -9.45 -11.75
CA VAL A 207 -2.28 -9.82 -10.50
C VAL A 207 -2.34 -11.34 -10.32
N PRO A 208 -1.50 -11.94 -9.46
CA PRO A 208 -1.70 -13.33 -9.04
C PRO A 208 -3.12 -13.55 -8.55
N SER A 209 -3.68 -14.72 -8.82
CA SER A 209 -5.00 -15.09 -8.29
C SER A 209 -5.00 -15.14 -6.76
N ARG A 210 -6.17 -15.26 -6.16
CA ARG A 210 -6.29 -15.43 -4.70
C ARG A 210 -5.55 -16.67 -4.18
N SER A 211 -5.40 -17.71 -5.00
CA SER A 211 -4.57 -18.89 -4.69
C SER A 211 -3.07 -18.67 -4.92
N GLY A 212 -2.67 -17.51 -5.46
CA GLY A 212 -1.29 -17.19 -5.81
C GLY A 212 -0.84 -17.64 -7.20
N ASP A 213 -1.74 -18.16 -8.06
CA ASP A 213 -1.40 -18.59 -9.41
C ASP A 213 -1.14 -17.38 -10.34
N ILE A 214 -0.04 -17.41 -11.08
CA ILE A 214 0.40 -16.37 -12.01
C ILE A 214 0.29 -16.77 -13.48
N ARG A 215 -0.07 -18.03 -13.75
CA ARG A 215 -0.14 -18.56 -15.12
C ARG A 215 -1.26 -17.91 -15.92
N PRO A 216 -1.06 -17.64 -17.22
CA PRO A 216 -2.13 -17.17 -18.10
C PRO A 216 -3.39 -18.05 -17.99
N GLY A 217 -4.55 -17.41 -17.93
CA GLY A 217 -5.85 -18.05 -17.73
C GLY A 217 -6.21 -18.34 -16.26
N LYS A 218 -5.30 -18.14 -15.31
CA LYS A 218 -5.47 -18.41 -13.88
C LYS A 218 -5.26 -17.21 -12.98
N ARG A 219 -4.98 -16.04 -13.57
CA ARG A 219 -4.71 -14.78 -12.87
C ARG A 219 -6.02 -14.09 -12.48
N ASP A 220 -5.90 -13.06 -11.67
CA ASP A 220 -6.98 -12.11 -11.42
C ASP A 220 -6.65 -10.76 -12.09
N TYR A 221 -7.67 -9.97 -12.37
CA TYR A 221 -7.54 -8.59 -12.86
C TYR A 221 -8.01 -7.63 -11.78
N ASN A 222 -7.12 -6.76 -11.34
CA ASN A 222 -7.37 -5.78 -10.29
C ASN A 222 -7.71 -4.42 -10.91
N ILE A 223 -8.79 -3.80 -10.45
CA ILE A 223 -9.20 -2.45 -10.82
C ILE A 223 -9.22 -1.59 -9.57
N VAL A 224 -8.60 -0.42 -9.65
CA VAL A 224 -8.63 0.63 -8.63
C VAL A 224 -9.13 1.90 -9.28
N TRP A 225 -10.30 2.36 -8.88
CA TRP A 225 -10.96 3.53 -9.47
C TRP A 225 -11.12 4.63 -8.42
N TYR A 226 -10.31 5.67 -8.54
CA TYR A 226 -10.30 6.83 -7.65
C TYR A 226 -11.38 7.81 -8.05
N ARG A 227 -12.27 8.14 -7.09
CA ARG A 227 -13.41 9.02 -7.29
C ARG A 227 -13.48 10.09 -6.20
N PRO A 228 -13.63 11.38 -6.56
CA PRO A 228 -13.90 12.44 -5.61
C PRO A 228 -15.09 12.09 -4.73
N THR A 229 -14.93 12.29 -3.42
CA THR A 229 -15.96 11.97 -2.44
C THR A 229 -15.74 12.89 -1.26
N ASP A 230 -16.67 13.78 -0.98
CA ASP A 230 -16.57 14.64 0.17
C ASP A 230 -16.84 13.89 1.48
N THR A 231 -16.67 14.58 2.61
CA THR A 231 -16.81 13.97 3.92
C THR A 231 -18.25 13.53 4.23
N ALA A 232 -19.25 14.20 3.68
CA ALA A 232 -20.66 13.86 3.87
C ALA A 232 -21.02 12.59 3.09
N ALA A 233 -20.63 12.52 1.81
CA ALA A 233 -20.78 11.33 0.97
C ALA A 233 -20.00 10.14 1.54
N LEU A 234 -18.77 10.35 2.05
CA LEU A 234 -18.02 9.28 2.71
C LEU A 234 -18.74 8.77 3.96
N ALA A 235 -19.36 9.66 4.73
CA ALA A 235 -20.13 9.26 5.90
C ALA A 235 -21.35 8.40 5.52
N ASP A 236 -22.05 8.76 4.44
CA ASP A 236 -23.17 7.97 3.90
C ASP A 236 -22.70 6.61 3.40
N LEU A 237 -21.61 6.55 2.61
CA LEU A 237 -21.02 5.30 2.13
C LEU A 237 -20.61 4.35 3.27
N ASN A 238 -20.16 4.88 4.39
CA ASN A 238 -19.79 4.11 5.59
C ASN A 238 -20.99 3.76 6.50
N THR A 239 -22.23 4.05 6.09
CA THR A 239 -23.43 3.71 6.84
C THR A 239 -24.08 2.46 6.24
N ASP A 240 -24.30 1.43 7.05
CA ASP A 240 -24.94 0.18 6.61
C ASP A 240 -26.49 0.29 6.50
N ALA A 241 -27.13 -0.78 6.05
CA ALA A 241 -28.58 -0.82 5.86
C ALA A 241 -29.39 -0.69 7.17
N THR A 242 -28.76 -0.83 8.33
CA THR A 242 -29.40 -0.61 9.64
C THR A 242 -29.29 0.84 10.11
N GLY A 243 -28.59 1.69 9.35
CA GLY A 243 -28.29 3.08 9.74
C GLY A 243 -27.05 3.22 10.65
N ARG A 244 -26.34 2.12 10.94
CA ARG A 244 -25.12 2.17 11.75
C ARG A 244 -23.96 2.69 10.91
N ARG A 245 -23.30 3.72 11.40
CA ARG A 245 -22.07 4.26 10.80
C ARG A 245 -20.84 3.50 11.28
N HIS A 246 -20.01 3.11 10.33
CA HIS A 246 -18.72 2.45 10.54
C HIS A 246 -17.58 3.44 10.28
N GLU A 247 -16.45 3.26 10.93
CA GLU A 247 -15.24 4.01 10.60
C GLU A 247 -14.72 3.61 9.21
N GLN A 248 -14.78 2.32 8.92
CA GLN A 248 -14.58 1.74 7.59
C GLN A 248 -15.52 0.54 7.47
N ILE A 249 -16.46 0.62 6.53
CA ILE A 249 -17.44 -0.43 6.31
C ILE A 249 -16.81 -1.67 5.68
N SER A 250 -17.16 -2.85 6.17
CA SER A 250 -16.77 -4.12 5.55
C SER A 250 -17.55 -4.36 4.25
N PRO A 251 -16.95 -4.96 3.20
CA PRO A 251 -17.62 -5.15 1.91
C PRO A 251 -19.02 -5.76 2.00
N PRO A 252 -19.29 -6.80 2.81
CA PRO A 252 -20.63 -7.39 2.91
C PRO A 252 -21.69 -6.46 3.50
N LEU A 253 -21.30 -5.40 4.20
CA LEU A 253 -22.20 -4.43 4.83
C LEU A 253 -22.49 -3.22 3.94
N ILE A 254 -21.81 -3.08 2.79
CA ILE A 254 -22.08 -2.02 1.83
C ILE A 254 -23.51 -2.23 1.28
N ARG A 255 -24.32 -1.20 1.39
CA ARG A 255 -25.72 -1.23 0.95
C ARG A 255 -25.85 -1.63 -0.53
N PRO A 256 -26.79 -2.52 -0.90
CA PRO A 256 -26.98 -3.00 -2.27
C PRO A 256 -27.19 -1.90 -3.32
N GLU A 257 -27.92 -0.82 -2.95
CA GLU A 257 -28.13 0.32 -3.83
C GLU A 257 -26.84 1.06 -4.17
N ILE A 258 -25.87 1.14 -3.25
CA ILE A 258 -24.54 1.72 -3.50
C ILE A 258 -23.78 0.85 -4.50
N VAL A 259 -23.83 -0.48 -4.32
CA VAL A 259 -23.20 -1.43 -5.25
C VAL A 259 -23.82 -1.31 -6.65
N THR A 260 -25.13 -1.18 -6.72
CA THR A 260 -25.86 -1.00 -7.99
C THR A 260 -25.47 0.32 -8.65
N ALA A 261 -25.41 1.40 -7.91
CA ALA A 261 -25.05 2.74 -8.41
C ALA A 261 -23.63 2.75 -8.95
N VAL A 262 -22.62 2.24 -8.19
CA VAL A 262 -21.24 2.24 -8.68
C VAL A 262 -21.04 1.36 -9.92
N LYS A 263 -21.80 0.28 -10.04
CA LYS A 263 -21.79 -0.55 -11.26
C LYS A 263 -22.43 0.17 -12.45
N ALA A 264 -23.49 0.95 -12.26
CA ALA A 264 -24.07 1.81 -13.29
C ALA A 264 -23.09 2.90 -13.73
N ASP A 265 -22.43 3.55 -12.79
CA ASP A 265 -21.39 4.55 -13.06
C ASP A 265 -20.21 3.95 -13.81
N ALA A 266 -19.77 2.74 -13.47
CA ALA A 266 -18.68 2.06 -14.17
C ALA A 266 -19.02 1.85 -15.67
N ARG A 267 -20.26 1.48 -16.00
CA ARG A 267 -20.72 1.36 -17.39
C ARG A 267 -20.73 2.68 -18.13
N ALA A 268 -21.08 3.76 -17.43
CA ALA A 268 -21.23 5.09 -18.05
C ALA A 268 -19.89 5.82 -18.21
N LEU A 269 -18.93 5.58 -17.33
CA LEU A 269 -17.74 6.40 -17.19
C LEU A 269 -16.44 5.71 -17.61
N LEU A 270 -16.32 4.40 -17.37
CA LEU A 270 -15.08 3.68 -17.68
C LEU A 270 -15.03 3.24 -19.14
N ALA A 271 -13.82 3.06 -19.66
CA ALA A 271 -13.62 2.43 -20.96
C ALA A 271 -14.32 1.06 -21.01
N PRO A 272 -14.98 0.67 -22.12
CA PRO A 272 -15.86 -0.50 -22.19
C PRO A 272 -15.22 -1.82 -21.68
N SER A 273 -13.94 -2.04 -21.99
CA SER A 273 -13.22 -3.23 -21.51
C SER A 273 -13.01 -3.24 -20.01
N ILE A 274 -12.67 -2.09 -19.41
CA ILE A 274 -12.50 -1.94 -17.94
C ILE A 274 -13.86 -2.06 -17.25
N ALA A 275 -14.90 -1.43 -17.80
CA ALA A 275 -16.27 -1.51 -17.30
C ALA A 275 -16.79 -2.95 -17.28
N ASP A 276 -16.60 -3.71 -18.38
CA ASP A 276 -17.03 -5.11 -18.47
C ASP A 276 -16.32 -5.97 -17.41
N VAL A 277 -15.02 -5.80 -17.24
CA VAL A 277 -14.25 -6.51 -16.18
C VAL A 277 -14.73 -6.12 -14.79
N PHE A 278 -14.97 -4.82 -14.53
CA PHE A 278 -15.50 -4.35 -13.25
C PHE A 278 -16.86 -4.97 -12.91
N MET A 279 -17.72 -5.11 -13.91
CA MET A 279 -19.07 -5.70 -13.77
C MET A 279 -19.05 -7.19 -13.46
N ARG A 280 -18.07 -7.92 -14.01
CA ARG A 280 -17.89 -9.38 -13.81
C ARG A 280 -17.22 -9.72 -12.51
N GLY A 281 -16.54 -8.77 -11.91
CA GLY A 281 -15.88 -8.93 -10.61
C GLY A 281 -16.86 -9.23 -9.49
N GLY A 282 -16.32 -9.69 -8.38
CA GLY A 282 -17.07 -9.85 -7.13
C GLY A 282 -17.69 -8.53 -6.66
N GLN A 283 -18.19 -8.52 -5.43
CA GLN A 283 -18.73 -7.29 -4.85
C GLN A 283 -17.64 -6.20 -4.79
N PRO A 284 -17.83 -5.06 -5.48
CA PRO A 284 -16.91 -3.94 -5.36
C PRO A 284 -16.94 -3.39 -3.95
N HIS A 285 -15.78 -2.91 -3.50
CA HIS A 285 -15.63 -2.26 -2.20
C HIS A 285 -14.79 -1.01 -2.36
N PHE A 286 -14.85 -0.13 -1.38
CA PHE A 286 -14.08 1.12 -1.45
C PHE A 286 -13.14 1.27 -0.25
N GLN A 287 -12.11 2.06 -0.47
CA GLN A 287 -11.13 2.45 0.53
C GLN A 287 -11.00 3.98 0.51
N PRO A 288 -11.30 4.67 1.62
CA PRO A 288 -10.99 6.09 1.74
C PRO A 288 -9.47 6.30 1.68
N ILE A 289 -9.06 7.34 0.95
CA ILE A 289 -7.64 7.66 0.79
C ILE A 289 -7.25 8.69 1.83
N TYR A 290 -6.18 8.37 2.54
CA TYR A 290 -5.56 9.24 3.55
C TYR A 290 -4.09 9.41 3.23
N ASP A 291 -3.53 10.49 3.72
CA ASP A 291 -2.08 10.68 3.78
C ASP A 291 -1.64 11.21 5.15
N LEU A 292 -0.35 11.07 5.43
CA LEU A 292 0.24 11.50 6.70
C LEU A 292 1.76 11.62 6.55
N ALA A 293 2.32 12.67 7.13
CA ALA A 293 3.76 12.80 7.33
C ALA A 293 4.04 13.04 8.82
N SER A 294 4.81 12.16 9.45
CA SER A 294 5.28 12.38 10.82
C SER A 294 6.47 13.35 10.82
N PRO A 295 6.49 14.33 11.70
CA PRO A 295 7.60 15.31 11.78
C PRO A 295 8.89 14.69 12.38
N GLN A 296 8.78 13.50 12.96
CA GLN A 296 9.87 12.80 13.63
C GLN A 296 9.57 11.30 13.64
N LEU A 297 10.61 10.46 13.50
CA LEU A 297 10.49 9.00 13.46
C LEU A 297 10.98 8.32 14.74
N VAL A 298 11.79 8.99 15.55
CA VAL A 298 12.48 8.40 16.71
C VAL A 298 12.13 9.14 17.99
N PHE A 299 11.81 8.40 19.04
CA PHE A 299 11.38 8.90 20.35
C PHE A 299 12.09 8.09 21.44
N GLY A 300 13.33 8.47 21.78
CA GLY A 300 14.17 7.66 22.68
C GLY A 300 14.46 6.30 22.07
N ARG A 301 13.91 5.24 22.67
CA ARG A 301 14.07 3.84 22.19
C ARG A 301 12.90 3.34 21.32
N VAL A 302 12.06 4.24 20.85
CA VAL A 302 10.94 3.94 19.96
C VAL A 302 11.21 4.52 18.57
N ALA A 303 11.08 3.70 17.53
CA ALA A 303 11.19 4.11 16.13
C ALA A 303 9.92 3.77 15.35
N LEU A 304 9.47 4.66 14.46
CA LEU A 304 8.37 4.42 13.50
C LEU A 304 8.93 4.05 12.14
N LEU A 305 8.27 3.12 11.42
CA LEU A 305 8.58 2.79 10.04
C LEU A 305 7.33 2.52 9.19
N GLY A 306 7.48 2.55 7.88
CA GLY A 306 6.41 2.27 6.94
C GLY A 306 5.26 3.26 7.07
N ASP A 307 4.03 2.75 7.01
CA ASP A 307 2.82 3.59 7.12
C ASP A 307 2.56 4.08 8.55
N ALA A 308 3.23 3.54 9.55
CA ALA A 308 3.20 4.12 10.89
C ALA A 308 3.88 5.49 10.94
N ALA A 309 4.90 5.70 10.10
CA ALA A 309 5.65 6.94 9.97
C ALA A 309 5.08 7.89 8.91
N PHE A 310 4.88 7.37 7.69
CA PHE A 310 4.45 8.14 6.52
C PHE A 310 3.44 7.35 5.70
N VAL A 311 2.25 7.89 5.53
CA VAL A 311 1.22 7.34 4.64
C VAL A 311 1.23 8.16 3.35
N ALA A 312 1.82 7.63 2.29
CA ALA A 312 1.70 8.21 0.96
C ALA A 312 0.44 7.70 0.28
N ARG A 313 -0.23 8.56 -0.51
CA ARG A 313 -1.38 8.15 -1.32
C ARG A 313 -0.96 7.05 -2.31
N PRO A 314 -1.85 6.12 -2.69
CA PRO A 314 -1.50 4.93 -3.48
C PRO A 314 -0.83 5.19 -4.82
N HIS A 315 -0.97 6.39 -5.38
CA HIS A 315 -0.46 6.76 -6.70
C HIS A 315 1.05 6.56 -6.88
N VAL A 316 1.85 6.79 -5.83
CA VAL A 316 3.30 6.52 -5.89
C VAL A 316 3.62 5.04 -6.03
N GLY A 317 2.66 4.15 -5.67
CA GLY A 317 2.82 2.70 -5.82
C GLY A 317 4.02 2.11 -5.06
N ALA A 318 4.53 2.79 -4.01
CA ALA A 318 5.78 2.46 -3.34
C ALA A 318 5.65 2.20 -1.82
N GLY A 319 4.42 2.09 -1.28
CA GLY A 319 4.23 1.94 0.17
C GLY A 319 5.00 0.77 0.77
N VAL A 320 4.93 -0.42 0.14
CA VAL A 320 5.67 -1.60 0.59
C VAL A 320 7.17 -1.44 0.40
N THR A 321 7.59 -0.90 -0.74
CA THR A 321 9.02 -0.62 -1.02
C THR A 321 9.58 0.33 0.02
N LYS A 322 8.86 1.42 0.34
CA LYS A 322 9.24 2.39 1.37
C LYS A 322 9.42 1.70 2.72
N ALA A 323 8.46 0.87 3.15
CA ALA A 323 8.53 0.17 4.43
C ALA A 323 9.71 -0.82 4.49
N ALA A 324 10.01 -1.53 3.39
CA ALA A 324 11.17 -2.41 3.32
C ALA A 324 12.50 -1.65 3.39
N LEU A 325 12.59 -0.49 2.71
CA LEU A 325 13.76 0.39 2.76
C LEU A 325 13.93 1.07 4.12
N ASP A 326 12.82 1.43 4.79
CA ASP A 326 12.86 1.93 6.17
C ASP A 326 13.46 0.87 7.11
N ALA A 327 13.00 -0.37 7.00
CA ALA A 327 13.49 -1.49 7.80
C ALA A 327 14.98 -1.79 7.52
N ALA A 328 15.40 -1.74 6.24
CA ALA A 328 16.79 -1.94 5.86
C ALA A 328 17.69 -0.84 6.45
N ARG A 329 17.31 0.43 6.29
CA ARG A 329 18.09 1.55 6.83
C ARG A 329 18.20 1.50 8.34
N LEU A 330 17.10 1.15 9.03
CA LEU A 330 17.13 0.99 10.48
C LEU A 330 18.12 -0.10 10.92
N ALA A 331 18.03 -1.29 10.29
CA ALA A 331 18.91 -2.41 10.63
C ALA A 331 20.40 -2.08 10.37
N ASP A 332 20.69 -1.44 9.23
CA ASP A 332 22.06 -1.04 8.85
C ASP A 332 22.63 0.02 9.80
N ALA A 333 21.84 1.05 10.11
CA ALA A 333 22.27 2.10 11.02
C ALA A 333 22.53 1.58 12.46
N LEU A 334 21.68 0.68 12.94
CA LEU A 334 21.88 0.04 14.24
C LEU A 334 23.10 -0.86 14.26
N ALA A 335 23.36 -1.64 13.21
CA ALA A 335 24.51 -2.50 13.09
C ALA A 335 25.84 -1.71 13.06
N MET A 336 25.84 -0.56 12.37
CA MET A 336 27.02 0.27 12.16
C MET A 336 27.34 1.16 13.37
N HIS A 337 26.33 1.70 14.05
CA HIS A 337 26.52 2.78 15.02
C HIS A 337 26.01 2.44 16.43
N GLY A 338 25.35 1.30 16.63
CA GLY A 338 24.65 0.99 17.87
C GLY A 338 23.30 1.72 17.97
N ILE A 339 22.66 1.66 19.15
CA ILE A 339 21.25 2.07 19.30
C ILE A 339 21.06 3.58 19.08
N GLU A 340 21.61 4.40 19.96
CA GLU A 340 21.31 5.85 19.95
C GLU A 340 21.82 6.56 18.69
N PRO A 341 23.09 6.42 18.26
CA PRO A 341 23.55 7.04 17.03
C PRO A 341 22.88 6.44 15.78
N GLY A 342 22.60 5.13 15.79
CA GLY A 342 21.91 4.46 14.68
C GLY A 342 20.46 4.94 14.52
N LEU A 343 19.74 5.16 15.61
CA LEU A 343 18.40 5.75 15.57
C LEU A 343 18.41 7.19 15.06
N ALA A 344 19.39 8.00 15.46
CA ALA A 344 19.56 9.36 14.96
C ALA A 344 19.82 9.39 13.44
N GLU A 345 20.68 8.49 12.97
CA GLU A 345 20.98 8.33 11.55
C GLU A 345 19.75 7.86 10.76
N TYR A 346 19.04 6.85 11.28
CA TYR A 346 17.77 6.38 10.70
C TYR A 346 16.77 7.52 10.54
N ASN A 347 16.54 8.29 11.61
CA ASN A 347 15.61 9.43 11.59
C ASN A 347 15.99 10.42 10.48
N ARG A 348 17.27 10.83 10.43
CA ARG A 348 17.76 11.79 9.44
C ARG A 348 17.58 11.29 8.00
N ALA A 349 17.95 10.03 7.75
CA ALA A 349 17.91 9.46 6.40
C ALA A 349 16.48 9.21 5.91
N ARG A 350 15.56 8.76 6.79
CA ARG A 350 14.23 8.34 6.37
C ARG A 350 13.18 9.44 6.46
N GLN A 351 13.45 10.51 7.23
CA GLN A 351 12.56 11.67 7.31
C GLN A 351 12.36 12.30 5.92
N ALA A 352 13.44 12.72 5.27
CA ALA A 352 13.38 13.35 3.95
C ALA A 352 12.78 12.42 2.88
N ALA A 353 13.09 11.11 2.95
CA ALA A 353 12.55 10.13 2.02
C ALA A 353 11.02 9.95 2.17
N GLY A 354 10.53 9.93 3.40
CA GLY A 354 9.09 9.82 3.68
C GLY A 354 8.32 11.09 3.29
N GLU A 355 8.86 12.26 3.60
CA GLU A 355 8.29 13.56 3.22
C GLU A 355 8.17 13.68 1.69
N TRP A 356 9.21 13.30 0.96
CA TRP A 356 9.17 13.28 -0.50
C TRP A 356 8.03 12.40 -1.03
N ALA A 357 7.90 11.17 -0.53
CA ALA A 357 6.86 10.24 -0.98
C ALA A 357 5.45 10.78 -0.72
N VAL A 358 5.22 11.40 0.44
CA VAL A 358 3.92 12.01 0.78
C VAL A 358 3.65 13.22 -0.11
N SER A 359 4.63 14.15 -0.27
CA SER A 359 4.47 15.35 -1.12
C SER A 359 4.14 14.97 -2.56
N ARG A 360 4.94 14.09 -3.18
CA ARG A 360 4.69 13.66 -4.57
C ARG A 360 3.34 12.95 -4.73
N SER A 361 2.93 12.17 -3.73
CA SER A 361 1.62 11.51 -3.77
C SER A 361 0.45 12.51 -3.67
N ARG A 362 0.61 13.59 -2.91
CA ARG A 362 -0.37 14.69 -2.81
C ARG A 362 -0.47 15.46 -4.12
N GLU A 363 0.67 15.84 -4.69
CA GLU A 363 0.76 16.57 -5.96
C GLU A 363 0.06 15.80 -7.09
N PHE A 364 0.42 14.53 -7.30
CA PHE A 364 -0.25 13.73 -8.31
C PHE A 364 -1.72 13.46 -7.97
N GLY A 365 -2.04 13.23 -6.69
CA GLY A 365 -3.41 12.98 -6.23
C GLY A 365 -4.38 14.13 -6.48
N ALA A 366 -3.89 15.33 -6.74
CA ALA A 366 -4.69 16.49 -7.14
C ALA A 366 -5.39 16.30 -8.52
N CYS A 367 -4.97 15.30 -9.30
CA CYS A 367 -5.68 14.94 -10.54
C CYS A 367 -7.09 14.37 -10.28
N VAL A 368 -7.34 13.83 -9.08
CA VAL A 368 -8.67 13.37 -8.64
C VAL A 368 -9.41 14.57 -8.05
N ASP A 369 -10.21 15.23 -8.87
CA ASP A 369 -10.77 16.55 -8.59
C ASP A 369 -12.27 16.61 -8.86
N GLY A 370 -13.07 16.75 -7.81
CA GLY A 370 -14.53 16.84 -7.89
C GLY A 370 -15.05 18.13 -8.56
N SER A 371 -14.22 19.15 -8.76
CA SER A 371 -14.61 20.36 -9.51
C SER A 371 -14.66 20.11 -11.01
N VAL A 372 -13.97 19.08 -11.50
CA VAL A 372 -13.96 18.65 -12.91
C VAL A 372 -15.13 17.69 -13.13
N THR A 373 -16.26 18.22 -13.53
CA THR A 373 -17.46 17.41 -13.84
C THR A 373 -17.48 17.08 -15.33
N ARG A 374 -17.72 15.82 -15.65
CA ARG A 374 -17.94 15.37 -17.04
C ARG A 374 -19.05 16.20 -17.70
N GLY A 375 -18.78 16.69 -18.91
CA GLY A 375 -19.70 17.52 -19.69
C GLY A 375 -19.63 19.03 -19.40
N ARG A 376 -18.82 19.48 -18.44
CA ARG A 376 -18.52 20.92 -18.24
C ARG A 376 -17.38 21.44 -19.11
N ILE A 377 -16.57 20.52 -19.63
CA ILE A 377 -15.48 20.81 -20.57
C ILE A 377 -15.74 20.08 -21.88
N SER A 378 -15.20 20.57 -22.99
CA SER A 378 -15.31 19.90 -24.28
C SER A 378 -14.61 18.55 -24.30
N ALA A 379 -15.01 17.63 -25.15
CA ALA A 379 -14.35 16.32 -25.30
C ALA A 379 -12.86 16.46 -25.65
N ALA A 380 -12.47 17.50 -26.38
CA ALA A 380 -11.06 17.77 -26.68
C ALA A 380 -10.26 18.23 -25.47
N GLU A 381 -10.84 19.02 -24.59
CA GLU A 381 -10.21 19.43 -23.33
C GLU A 381 -10.09 18.27 -22.36
N GLU A 382 -11.13 17.41 -22.28
CA GLU A 382 -11.10 16.18 -21.47
C GLU A 382 -9.97 15.25 -21.97
N ALA A 383 -9.84 15.04 -23.28
CA ALA A 383 -8.77 14.22 -23.84
C ALA A 383 -7.37 14.79 -23.53
N LYS A 384 -7.16 16.10 -23.69
CA LYS A 384 -5.88 16.75 -23.34
C LYS A 384 -5.55 16.62 -21.85
N ARG A 385 -6.56 16.78 -21.00
CA ARG A 385 -6.39 16.56 -19.54
C ARG A 385 -5.99 15.12 -19.23
N SER A 386 -6.69 14.16 -19.80
CA SER A 386 -6.45 12.74 -19.58
C SER A 386 -5.06 12.32 -20.06
N GLU A 387 -4.63 12.83 -21.24
CA GLU A 387 -3.27 12.62 -21.74
C GLU A 387 -2.22 13.18 -20.77
N ARG A 388 -2.41 14.40 -20.27
CA ARG A 388 -1.51 15.02 -19.31
C ARG A 388 -1.42 14.20 -18.03
N VAL A 389 -2.54 13.75 -17.45
CA VAL A 389 -2.56 12.91 -16.25
C VAL A 389 -1.85 11.58 -16.49
N PHE A 390 -2.04 10.96 -17.64
CA PHE A 390 -1.35 9.72 -18.00
C PHE A 390 0.17 9.89 -18.10
N LEU A 391 0.62 10.96 -18.77
CA LEU A 391 2.04 11.26 -18.90
C LEU A 391 2.67 11.64 -17.54
N GLU A 392 1.96 12.39 -16.72
CA GLU A 392 2.41 12.73 -15.37
C GLU A 392 2.51 11.49 -14.48
N TYR A 393 1.58 10.53 -14.59
CA TYR A 393 1.70 9.26 -13.88
C TYR A 393 2.94 8.47 -14.30
N THR A 394 3.25 8.44 -15.58
CA THR A 394 4.45 7.73 -16.08
C THR A 394 5.73 8.43 -15.62
N THR A 395 5.74 9.77 -15.58
CA THR A 395 6.85 10.57 -15.00
C THR A 395 7.01 10.26 -13.52
N LEU A 396 5.92 10.27 -12.75
CA LEU A 396 5.92 9.88 -11.35
C LEU A 396 6.50 8.48 -11.14
N HIS A 397 6.17 7.54 -12.02
CA HIS A 397 6.74 6.18 -11.93
C HIS A 397 8.27 6.17 -12.10
N HIS A 398 8.82 6.96 -13.02
CA HIS A 398 10.28 7.10 -13.19
C HIS A 398 10.93 7.75 -11.97
N GLU A 399 10.34 8.83 -11.46
CA GLU A 399 10.83 9.52 -10.25
C GLU A 399 10.81 8.59 -9.01
N VAL A 400 9.76 7.80 -8.85
CA VAL A 400 9.66 6.81 -7.76
C VAL A 400 10.72 5.73 -7.90
N ARG A 401 10.98 5.26 -9.13
CA ARG A 401 12.05 4.28 -9.38
C ARG A 401 13.41 4.85 -8.98
N GLU A 402 13.76 6.03 -9.45
CA GLU A 402 15.02 6.70 -9.11
C GLU A 402 15.12 6.98 -7.60
N TRP A 403 14.03 7.41 -6.98
CA TRP A 403 13.98 7.64 -5.54
C TRP A 403 14.20 6.33 -4.76
N THR A 404 13.56 5.23 -5.14
CA THR A 404 13.75 3.93 -4.48
C THR A 404 15.16 3.40 -4.66
N GLU A 405 15.75 3.55 -5.84
CA GLU A 405 17.14 3.15 -6.12
C GLU A 405 18.12 3.99 -5.28
N ARG A 406 18.01 5.32 -5.29
CA ARG A 406 18.87 6.19 -4.47
C ARG A 406 18.78 5.88 -2.98
N THR A 407 17.57 5.66 -2.46
CA THR A 407 17.36 5.41 -1.03
C THR A 407 17.69 3.98 -0.61
N ALA A 408 17.73 3.03 -1.55
CA ALA A 408 18.17 1.66 -1.29
C ALA A 408 19.69 1.55 -1.12
N TRP A 409 20.46 2.39 -1.81
CA TRP A 409 21.92 2.30 -1.90
C TRP A 409 22.66 3.47 -1.24
N ALA A 410 21.97 4.45 -0.70
CA ALA A 410 22.58 5.52 0.09
C ALA A 410 23.15 4.92 1.39
N ALA A 411 24.43 4.59 1.34
CA ALA A 411 25.23 4.10 2.47
C ALA A 411 25.44 5.20 3.51
#